data_3511ff8cd31bd361b9b8ed98e2822a00
#
_entry.id   3511ff8cd31bd361b9b8ed98e2822a00
#
_cell.length_a   1.000
_cell.length_b   1.000
_cell.length_c   1.000
_cell.angle_alpha   90.00
_cell.angle_beta   90.00
_cell.angle_gamma   90.00
#
_symmetry.space_group_name_H-M   'P 1'
#
loop_
_entity.id
_entity.type
_entity.pdbx_description
1 polymer ?
#
loop_
_entity_poly.entity_id
_entity_poly.type
_entity_poly.pdbx_seq_one_letter_code
_entity_poly.pdbx_strand_id
1 'polypeptide(L)'
;MRLVVLSGRRLGLHVNWTTLGPPLEDPLGQLPGATVVAAPPLRRPTLRPDRPAWLAAIRTLRSADAVFWMQMSARPPAPVWGLAYAKPTARRAAGAVDAWEPAVEKIGAVATAQRLSLLFVFFREAALDIARRHPELRVEWLPFGHDAGVFRDLGLERDIFAYWMGRRHEPLHARLEAYCAERGLTYRYTKRGGEFPDPHDLNRVIARSRYFVVTPPDLDNPGRTGRYSPMMMRYLEGLASGARLLGVLPNRDEYERMLPLDAVVRCAPDGSDLAAALERDLADPRGEEKRRAAQRRVVEDHGWERRAETIHARIAALVTGGRAATTDPLRAAA
;
A
#
# COMPACT_ATOMS: atom_id res chain seq x y z
N MET A 1 13.45 -13.53 -18.76
CA MET A 1 12.53 -12.41 -19.01
C MET A 1 13.25 -11.11 -18.72
N ARG A 2 13.16 -10.12 -19.62
CA ARG A 2 13.64 -8.75 -19.37
C ARG A 2 12.45 -7.87 -18.97
N LEU A 3 12.37 -7.50 -17.71
CA LEU A 3 11.33 -6.63 -17.17
C LEU A 3 11.86 -5.22 -17.00
N VAL A 4 11.20 -4.22 -17.59
CA VAL A 4 11.48 -2.82 -17.33
C VAL A 4 10.41 -2.26 -16.39
N VAL A 5 10.85 -1.74 -15.24
CA VAL A 5 10.01 -1.05 -14.27
C VAL A 5 10.12 0.45 -14.54
N LEU A 6 9.03 1.05 -15.04
CA LEU A 6 8.98 2.48 -15.30
C LEU A 6 8.60 3.25 -14.03
N SER A 7 9.52 4.07 -13.57
CA SER A 7 9.34 4.85 -12.33
C SER A 7 9.02 6.31 -12.62
N GLY A 8 8.05 6.85 -11.88
CA GLY A 8 7.73 8.27 -11.88
C GLY A 8 8.53 9.11 -10.87
N ARG A 9 9.51 8.53 -10.15
CA ARG A 9 10.21 9.16 -9.02
C ARG A 9 10.93 10.49 -9.34
N ARG A 10 11.31 10.72 -10.59
CA ARG A 10 11.98 11.96 -11.02
C ARG A 10 11.03 13.04 -11.53
N LEU A 11 9.73 12.80 -11.49
CA LEU A 11 8.76 13.71 -12.10
C LEU A 11 8.31 14.84 -11.17
N GLY A 12 8.80 14.89 -9.94
CA GLY A 12 8.39 15.90 -8.96
C GLY A 12 6.89 15.82 -8.59
N LEU A 13 6.31 14.64 -8.75
CA LEU A 13 4.91 14.39 -8.45
C LEU A 13 4.72 14.25 -6.94
N HIS A 14 3.49 14.51 -6.48
CA HIS A 14 3.11 14.50 -5.08
C HIS A 14 3.76 13.40 -4.23
N VAL A 15 3.90 13.69 -2.95
CA VAL A 15 4.49 12.87 -1.87
C VAL A 15 4.11 11.38 -1.96
N ASN A 16 2.89 11.04 -2.38
CA ASN A 16 2.43 9.65 -2.50
C ASN A 16 3.23 8.82 -3.52
N TRP A 17 3.78 9.45 -4.57
CA TRP A 17 4.62 8.74 -5.55
C TRP A 17 6.03 8.48 -5.05
N THR A 18 6.54 9.36 -4.20
CA THR A 18 7.86 9.22 -3.60
C THR A 18 7.86 8.26 -2.43
N THR A 19 6.71 8.01 -1.80
CA THR A 19 6.58 7.11 -0.65
C THR A 19 6.07 5.71 -1.00
N LEU A 20 5.36 5.53 -2.10
CA LEU A 20 4.82 4.23 -2.54
C LEU A 20 5.62 3.59 -3.67
N GLY A 21 6.12 4.39 -4.60
CA GLY A 21 6.82 3.89 -5.77
C GLY A 21 8.14 3.21 -5.40
N PRO A 22 9.13 3.96 -4.84
CA PRO A 22 10.46 3.41 -4.56
C PRO A 22 10.47 2.18 -3.68
N PRO A 23 9.69 2.08 -2.58
CA PRO A 23 9.69 0.88 -1.73
C PRO A 23 9.26 -0.41 -2.44
N LEU A 24 8.46 -0.31 -3.52
CA LEU A 24 8.11 -1.45 -4.36
C LEU A 24 9.03 -1.59 -5.58
N GLU A 25 9.35 -0.47 -6.24
CA GLU A 25 10.12 -0.45 -7.49
C GLU A 25 11.57 -0.91 -7.28
N ASP A 26 12.19 -0.55 -6.15
CA ASP A 26 13.58 -0.89 -5.86
C ASP A 26 13.78 -2.40 -5.63
N PRO A 27 13.03 -3.08 -4.77
CA PRO A 27 13.08 -4.54 -4.68
C PRO A 27 12.75 -5.23 -6.01
N LEU A 28 11.75 -4.74 -6.75
CA LEU A 28 11.40 -5.31 -8.05
C LEU A 28 12.55 -5.17 -9.06
N GLY A 29 13.27 -4.06 -9.04
CA GLY A 29 14.44 -3.83 -9.88
C GLY A 29 15.66 -4.68 -9.54
N GLN A 30 15.71 -5.26 -8.35
CA GLN A 30 16.78 -6.17 -7.92
C GLN A 30 16.54 -7.63 -8.35
N LEU A 31 15.34 -7.96 -8.82
CA LEU A 31 15.02 -9.32 -9.25
C LEU A 31 15.66 -9.66 -10.61
N PRO A 32 15.96 -10.94 -10.86
CA PRO A 32 16.66 -11.35 -12.08
C PRO A 32 15.99 -10.88 -13.38
N GLY A 33 16.75 -10.14 -14.17
CA GLY A 33 16.28 -9.59 -15.44
C GLY A 33 15.36 -8.39 -15.35
N ALA A 34 15.17 -7.81 -14.16
CA ALA A 34 14.45 -6.57 -13.97
C ALA A 34 15.38 -5.35 -13.96
N THR A 35 14.89 -4.20 -14.39
CA THR A 35 15.63 -2.94 -14.41
C THR A 35 14.66 -1.77 -14.17
N VAL A 36 14.99 -0.89 -13.23
CA VAL A 36 14.22 0.35 -13.01
C VAL A 36 14.68 1.44 -13.96
N VAL A 37 13.75 2.01 -14.69
CA VAL A 37 13.99 3.16 -15.56
C VAL A 37 13.14 4.34 -15.08
N ALA A 38 13.80 5.35 -14.54
CA ALA A 38 13.12 6.58 -14.13
C ALA A 38 12.72 7.38 -15.38
N ALA A 39 11.42 7.66 -15.52
CA ALA A 39 10.91 8.48 -16.61
C ALA A 39 11.51 9.90 -16.53
N PRO A 40 12.12 10.40 -17.62
CA PRO A 40 12.68 11.74 -17.65
C PRO A 40 11.57 12.79 -17.54
N PRO A 41 11.78 13.89 -16.81
CA PRO A 41 10.81 14.96 -16.73
C PRO A 41 10.65 15.68 -18.06
N LEU A 42 9.43 16.17 -18.31
CA LEU A 42 9.18 17.13 -19.38
C LEU A 42 9.61 18.52 -18.89
N ARG A 43 10.57 19.16 -19.54
CA ARG A 43 11.03 20.50 -19.16
C ARG A 43 9.97 21.54 -19.51
N ARG A 44 9.61 22.41 -18.55
CA ARG A 44 8.85 23.64 -18.79
C ARG A 44 9.81 24.76 -19.19
N PRO A 45 9.40 25.77 -20.01
CA PRO A 45 8.07 25.99 -20.61
C PRO A 45 7.86 25.32 -21.96
N THR A 46 8.87 24.70 -22.56
CA THR A 46 8.85 24.25 -23.95
C THR A 46 8.37 22.81 -24.12
N LEU A 47 8.01 22.10 -23.05
CA LEU A 47 7.70 20.67 -23.07
C LEU A 47 8.74 19.80 -23.80
N ARG A 48 9.96 20.34 -24.00
CA ARG A 48 11.03 19.59 -24.68
C ARG A 48 11.56 18.53 -23.74
N PRO A 49 11.56 17.26 -24.16
CA PRO A 49 12.16 16.18 -23.37
C PRO A 49 13.68 16.39 -23.28
N ASP A 50 14.25 15.90 -22.17
CA ASP A 50 15.69 15.66 -22.09
C ASP A 50 16.05 14.54 -23.07
N ARG A 51 16.41 14.91 -24.31
CA ARG A 51 16.62 13.97 -25.42
C ARG A 51 17.57 12.82 -25.09
N PRO A 52 18.74 13.03 -24.48
CA PRO A 52 19.64 11.93 -24.11
C PRO A 52 18.99 10.95 -23.14
N ALA A 53 18.33 11.45 -22.09
CA ALA A 53 17.66 10.61 -21.10
C ALA A 53 16.48 9.82 -21.70
N TRP A 54 15.69 10.46 -22.60
CA TRP A 54 14.62 9.79 -23.33
C TRP A 54 15.14 8.71 -24.27
N LEU A 55 16.21 8.97 -25.00
CA LEU A 55 16.84 8.00 -25.91
C LEU A 55 17.40 6.80 -25.11
N ALA A 56 18.03 7.04 -23.96
CA ALA A 56 18.50 5.97 -23.08
C ALA A 56 17.35 5.10 -22.58
N ALA A 57 16.26 5.72 -22.11
CA ALA A 57 15.06 5.00 -21.66
C ALA A 57 14.46 4.16 -22.80
N ILE A 58 14.30 4.72 -23.99
CA ILE A 58 13.76 4.01 -25.18
C ILE A 58 14.68 2.84 -25.58
N ARG A 59 16.00 3.00 -25.54
CA ARG A 59 16.94 1.90 -25.85
C ARG A 59 16.74 0.73 -24.89
N THR A 60 16.62 0.99 -23.58
CA THR A 60 16.35 -0.04 -22.58
C THR A 60 15.01 -0.73 -22.85
N LEU A 61 13.96 0.04 -23.14
CA LEU A 61 12.63 -0.49 -23.42
C LEU A 61 12.56 -1.36 -24.68
N ARG A 62 13.39 -1.06 -25.71
CA ARG A 62 13.44 -1.89 -26.94
C ARG A 62 13.84 -3.34 -26.68
N SER A 63 14.57 -3.61 -25.62
CA SER A 63 14.96 -4.97 -25.24
C SER A 63 13.97 -5.64 -24.28
N ALA A 64 12.96 -4.93 -23.75
CA ALA A 64 12.04 -5.45 -22.77
C ALA A 64 11.10 -6.52 -23.32
N ASP A 65 10.85 -7.61 -22.58
CA ASP A 65 9.79 -8.56 -22.84
C ASP A 65 8.49 -8.08 -22.18
N ALA A 66 8.62 -7.37 -21.05
CA ALA A 66 7.51 -6.77 -20.31
C ALA A 66 7.88 -5.41 -19.73
N VAL A 67 6.86 -4.58 -19.54
CA VAL A 67 6.95 -3.27 -18.89
C VAL A 67 5.94 -3.21 -17.76
N PHE A 68 6.39 -2.75 -16.59
CA PHE A 68 5.53 -2.53 -15.42
C PHE A 68 5.64 -1.08 -14.96
N TRP A 69 4.55 -0.52 -14.43
CA TRP A 69 4.53 0.78 -13.76
C TRP A 69 3.48 0.85 -12.67
N MET A 70 3.69 1.77 -11.73
CA MET A 70 2.68 2.14 -10.76
C MET A 70 1.87 3.33 -11.25
N GLN A 71 0.57 3.34 -10.99
CA GLN A 71 -0.33 4.45 -11.30
C GLN A 71 -1.27 4.78 -10.14
N MET A 72 -1.55 6.07 -10.00
CA MET A 72 -2.59 6.54 -9.08
C MET A 72 -3.93 6.53 -9.80
N SER A 73 -4.88 5.74 -9.25
CA SER A 73 -6.18 5.60 -9.90
C SER A 73 -6.05 5.14 -11.36
N ALA A 74 -6.66 5.84 -12.31
CA ALA A 74 -6.81 5.37 -13.68
C ALA A 74 -5.63 5.63 -14.63
N ARG A 75 -4.72 6.56 -14.32
CA ARG A 75 -3.68 6.97 -15.27
C ARG A 75 -2.30 7.13 -14.66
N PRO A 76 -1.25 6.60 -15.29
CA PRO A 76 0.12 6.94 -14.93
C PRO A 76 0.44 8.38 -15.34
N PRO A 77 1.54 8.96 -14.82
CA PRO A 77 2.09 10.22 -15.32
C PRO A 77 2.37 10.14 -16.82
N ALA A 78 2.11 11.23 -17.54
CA ALA A 78 2.26 11.27 -19.02
C ALA A 78 3.62 10.75 -19.54
N PRO A 79 4.78 11.10 -18.93
CA PRO A 79 6.06 10.55 -19.38
C PRO A 79 6.18 9.03 -19.21
N VAL A 80 5.66 8.47 -18.11
CA VAL A 80 5.63 7.02 -17.89
C VAL A 80 4.75 6.35 -18.93
N TRP A 81 3.58 6.92 -19.19
CA TRP A 81 2.66 6.40 -20.19
C TRP A 81 3.27 6.39 -21.60
N GLY A 82 3.88 7.49 -22.03
CA GLY A 82 4.54 7.57 -23.36
C GLY A 82 5.63 6.52 -23.53
N LEU A 83 6.46 6.31 -22.49
CA LEU A 83 7.51 5.29 -22.52
C LEU A 83 6.98 3.86 -22.53
N ALA A 84 5.87 3.59 -21.86
CA ALA A 84 5.28 2.24 -21.79
C ALA A 84 4.90 1.66 -23.16
N TYR A 85 4.78 2.52 -24.19
CA TYR A 85 4.46 2.14 -25.57
C TYR A 85 5.67 2.19 -26.52
N ALA A 86 6.87 2.47 -26.02
CA ALA A 86 8.09 2.51 -26.85
C ALA A 86 8.41 1.16 -27.54
N LYS A 87 7.90 0.04 -26.99
CA LYS A 87 7.94 -1.29 -27.63
C LYS A 87 6.52 -1.90 -27.66
N PRO A 88 5.84 -1.85 -28.81
CA PRO A 88 4.45 -2.33 -28.92
C PRO A 88 4.25 -3.82 -28.59
N THR A 89 5.27 -4.64 -28.82
CA THR A 89 5.23 -6.11 -28.58
C THR A 89 5.49 -6.51 -27.13
N ALA A 90 5.96 -5.61 -26.27
CA ALA A 90 6.17 -5.90 -24.86
C ALA A 90 4.83 -6.10 -24.15
N ARG A 91 4.78 -7.07 -23.21
CA ARG A 91 3.64 -7.22 -22.32
C ARG A 91 3.59 -6.03 -21.36
N ARG A 92 2.41 -5.49 -21.15
CA ARG A 92 2.20 -4.32 -20.28
C ARG A 92 1.44 -4.72 -19.02
N ALA A 93 2.00 -4.40 -17.87
CA ALA A 93 1.35 -4.58 -16.59
C ALA A 93 1.41 -3.28 -15.78
N ALA A 94 0.40 -3.04 -14.97
CA ALA A 94 0.37 -1.87 -14.09
C ALA A 94 -0.14 -2.23 -12.70
N GLY A 95 0.30 -1.44 -11.70
CA GLY A 95 -0.24 -1.47 -10.35
C GLY A 95 -1.10 -0.23 -10.08
N ALA A 96 -2.40 -0.38 -9.85
CA ALA A 96 -3.31 0.71 -9.54
C ALA A 96 -3.50 0.86 -8.02
N VAL A 97 -3.02 1.98 -7.48
CA VAL A 97 -3.32 2.42 -6.12
C VAL A 97 -4.49 3.41 -6.12
N ASP A 98 -5.06 3.70 -4.95
CA ASP A 98 -6.23 4.59 -4.82
C ASP A 98 -7.41 4.20 -5.73
N ALA A 99 -7.63 2.90 -5.86
CA ALA A 99 -8.74 2.34 -6.65
C ALA A 99 -10.06 2.39 -5.87
N TRP A 100 -10.50 3.60 -5.51
CA TRP A 100 -11.75 3.82 -4.79
C TRP A 100 -12.98 3.50 -5.65
N GLU A 101 -14.09 3.14 -5.02
CA GLU A 101 -15.33 2.72 -5.72
C GLU A 101 -15.73 3.68 -6.85
N PRO A 102 -15.75 5.02 -6.69
CA PRO A 102 -16.12 5.93 -7.76
C PRO A 102 -15.18 5.93 -8.98
N ALA A 103 -13.95 5.42 -8.82
CA ALA A 103 -12.94 5.39 -9.88
C ALA A 103 -12.84 4.03 -10.61
N VAL A 104 -13.47 2.98 -10.09
CA VAL A 104 -13.32 1.60 -10.55
C VAL A 104 -13.64 1.43 -12.04
N GLU A 105 -14.78 1.97 -12.49
CA GLU A 105 -15.18 1.89 -13.91
C GLU A 105 -14.13 2.54 -14.82
N LYS A 106 -13.68 3.72 -14.45
CA LYS A 106 -12.65 4.45 -15.21
C LYS A 106 -11.31 3.72 -15.22
N ILE A 107 -10.93 3.09 -14.11
CA ILE A 107 -9.68 2.32 -14.02
C ILE A 107 -9.72 1.15 -15.00
N GLY A 108 -10.80 0.36 -14.99
CA GLY A 108 -10.97 -0.78 -15.88
C GLY A 108 -11.02 -0.37 -17.35
N ALA A 109 -11.85 0.62 -17.69
CA ALA A 109 -11.95 1.13 -19.06
C ALA A 109 -10.61 1.65 -19.61
N VAL A 110 -9.86 2.39 -18.80
CA VAL A 110 -8.52 2.88 -19.22
C VAL A 110 -7.53 1.74 -19.36
N ALA A 111 -7.53 0.76 -18.43
CA ALA A 111 -6.65 -0.40 -18.53
C ALA A 111 -6.92 -1.23 -19.79
N THR A 112 -8.19 -1.44 -20.13
CA THR A 112 -8.61 -2.10 -21.39
C THR A 112 -8.16 -1.30 -22.62
N ALA A 113 -8.44 0.00 -22.66
CA ALA A 113 -8.01 0.87 -23.76
C ALA A 113 -6.48 0.90 -23.94
N GLN A 114 -5.75 0.80 -22.85
CA GLN A 114 -4.29 0.69 -22.82
C GLN A 114 -3.79 -0.71 -23.19
N ARG A 115 -4.67 -1.67 -23.42
CA ARG A 115 -4.33 -3.08 -23.71
C ARG A 115 -3.35 -3.65 -22.69
N LEU A 116 -3.65 -3.45 -21.39
CA LEU A 116 -2.87 -4.07 -20.33
C LEU A 116 -3.01 -5.60 -20.40
N SER A 117 -1.91 -6.29 -20.28
CA SER A 117 -1.90 -7.76 -20.16
C SER A 117 -2.23 -8.21 -18.74
N LEU A 118 -2.00 -7.33 -17.75
CA LEU A 118 -2.27 -7.59 -16.34
C LEU A 118 -2.40 -6.26 -15.58
N LEU A 119 -3.43 -6.16 -14.75
CA LEU A 119 -3.63 -5.07 -13.81
C LEU A 119 -3.58 -5.61 -12.38
N PHE A 120 -2.61 -5.17 -11.60
CA PHE A 120 -2.62 -5.35 -10.15
C PHE A 120 -3.42 -4.23 -9.50
N VAL A 121 -4.29 -4.58 -8.56
CA VAL A 121 -5.11 -3.62 -7.83
C VAL A 121 -4.91 -3.83 -6.34
N PHE A 122 -4.59 -2.76 -5.62
CA PHE A 122 -4.20 -2.87 -4.20
C PHE A 122 -5.40 -3.01 -3.25
N PHE A 123 -6.60 -2.69 -3.69
CA PHE A 123 -7.83 -2.85 -2.95
C PHE A 123 -8.57 -4.10 -3.45
N ARG A 124 -8.86 -5.04 -2.55
CA ARG A 124 -9.50 -6.31 -2.93
C ARG A 124 -10.88 -6.10 -3.54
N GLU A 125 -11.70 -5.25 -2.93
CA GLU A 125 -13.05 -4.95 -3.43
C GLU A 125 -13.00 -4.34 -4.84
N ALA A 126 -12.07 -3.43 -5.09
CA ALA A 126 -11.85 -2.85 -6.41
C ALA A 126 -11.37 -3.88 -7.44
N ALA A 127 -10.47 -4.78 -7.05
CA ALA A 127 -10.01 -5.84 -7.94
C ALA A 127 -11.16 -6.75 -8.39
N LEU A 128 -12.02 -7.15 -7.45
CA LEU A 128 -13.22 -7.94 -7.73
C LEU A 128 -14.20 -7.19 -8.66
N ASP A 129 -14.44 -5.93 -8.39
CA ASP A 129 -15.37 -5.12 -9.17
C ASP A 129 -14.85 -4.84 -10.59
N ILE A 130 -13.55 -4.55 -10.75
CA ILE A 130 -12.95 -4.37 -12.08
C ILE A 130 -13.00 -5.68 -12.86
N ALA A 131 -12.62 -6.81 -12.26
CA ALA A 131 -12.64 -8.12 -12.92
C ALA A 131 -14.06 -8.51 -13.39
N ARG A 132 -15.09 -8.16 -12.61
CA ARG A 132 -16.49 -8.42 -12.98
C ARG A 132 -16.97 -7.54 -14.14
N ARG A 133 -16.58 -6.24 -14.15
CA ARG A 133 -17.05 -5.27 -15.15
C ARG A 133 -16.26 -5.33 -16.46
N HIS A 134 -15.00 -5.79 -16.39
CA HIS A 134 -14.05 -5.88 -17.50
C HIS A 134 -13.49 -7.30 -17.60
N PRO A 135 -14.29 -8.30 -18.00
CA PRO A 135 -13.90 -9.72 -18.01
C PRO A 135 -12.77 -10.04 -19.00
N GLU A 136 -12.53 -9.17 -19.97
CA GLU A 136 -11.42 -9.24 -20.92
C GLU A 136 -10.07 -8.84 -20.29
N LEU A 137 -10.09 -8.12 -19.16
CA LEU A 137 -8.90 -7.65 -18.48
C LEU A 137 -8.49 -8.66 -17.40
N ARG A 138 -7.24 -9.10 -17.45
CA ARG A 138 -6.68 -9.86 -16.34
C ARG A 138 -6.40 -8.94 -15.17
N VAL A 139 -7.12 -9.14 -14.07
CA VAL A 139 -6.98 -8.37 -12.83
C VAL A 139 -6.54 -9.29 -11.71
N GLU A 140 -5.55 -8.87 -10.95
CA GLU A 140 -5.10 -9.57 -9.74
C GLU A 140 -5.08 -8.62 -8.54
N TRP A 141 -5.61 -9.07 -7.41
CA TRP A 141 -5.45 -8.35 -6.16
C TRP A 141 -4.01 -8.50 -5.66
N LEU A 142 -3.38 -7.38 -5.37
CA LEU A 142 -2.07 -7.30 -4.75
C LEU A 142 -2.19 -6.45 -3.49
N PRO A 143 -2.24 -7.04 -2.29
CA PRO A 143 -2.36 -6.26 -1.06
C PRO A 143 -1.14 -5.34 -0.86
N PHE A 144 -1.33 -4.27 -0.10
CA PHE A 144 -0.22 -3.40 0.28
C PHE A 144 0.89 -4.17 1.00
N GLY A 145 2.09 -3.62 0.93
CA GLY A 145 3.24 -4.00 1.74
C GLY A 145 3.63 -2.86 2.68
N HIS A 146 4.63 -3.11 3.51
CA HIS A 146 5.33 -2.08 4.27
C HIS A 146 6.79 -2.02 3.84
N ASP A 147 7.43 -0.88 4.06
CA ASP A 147 8.86 -0.71 3.84
C ASP A 147 9.63 -1.24 5.07
N ALA A 148 10.21 -2.45 4.93
CA ALA A 148 10.95 -3.10 6.01
C ALA A 148 12.26 -2.36 6.36
N GLY A 149 12.80 -1.56 5.45
CA GLY A 149 13.94 -0.68 5.71
C GLY A 149 13.60 0.47 6.66
N VAL A 150 12.35 0.91 6.64
CA VAL A 150 11.83 2.03 7.45
C VAL A 150 11.09 1.52 8.68
N PHE A 151 10.01 0.76 8.49
CA PHE A 151 9.10 0.35 9.55
C PHE A 151 9.55 -0.95 10.22
N ARG A 152 10.13 -0.81 11.41
CA ARG A 152 10.65 -1.92 12.22
C ARG A 152 10.63 -1.55 13.69
N ASP A 153 10.57 -2.54 14.56
CA ASP A 153 10.74 -2.35 16.00
C ASP A 153 12.20 -1.91 16.28
N LEU A 154 12.35 -0.79 16.95
CA LEU A 154 13.65 -0.21 17.28
C LEU A 154 14.12 -0.60 18.70
N GLY A 155 13.35 -1.41 19.43
CA GLY A 155 13.65 -1.78 20.81
C GLY A 155 13.63 -0.59 21.78
N LEU A 156 12.93 0.50 21.42
CA LEU A 156 12.83 1.70 22.24
C LEU A 156 11.82 1.51 23.37
N GLU A 157 12.01 2.28 24.46
CA GLU A 157 11.00 2.42 25.51
C GLU A 157 9.68 2.93 24.91
N ARG A 158 8.54 2.34 25.32
CA ARG A 158 7.22 2.71 24.86
C ARG A 158 6.56 3.71 25.80
N ASP A 159 7.08 4.93 25.77
CA ASP A 159 6.65 6.07 26.59
C ASP A 159 5.43 6.81 26.01
N ILE A 160 5.03 6.51 24.78
CA ILE A 160 3.79 7.00 24.17
C ILE A 160 2.71 5.91 24.34
N PHE A 161 1.65 6.21 25.10
CA PHE A 161 0.57 5.25 25.30
C PHE A 161 -0.17 4.96 23.99
N ALA A 162 -0.59 6.00 23.28
CA ALA A 162 -1.25 5.86 21.97
C ALA A 162 -0.78 6.94 20.99
N TYR A 163 -0.62 6.54 19.73
CA TYR A 163 -0.29 7.44 18.64
C TYR A 163 -1.27 7.30 17.47
N TRP A 164 -1.78 8.40 16.98
CA TRP A 164 -2.66 8.47 15.82
C TRP A 164 -2.10 9.39 14.75
N MET A 165 -1.99 8.90 13.52
CA MET A 165 -1.52 9.68 12.38
C MET A 165 -2.59 9.81 11.29
N GLY A 166 -2.70 11.01 10.74
CA GLY A 166 -3.51 11.29 9.56
C GLY A 166 -4.92 11.76 9.88
N ARG A 167 -5.90 11.33 9.08
CA ARG A 167 -7.30 11.64 9.35
C ARG A 167 -7.74 10.95 10.62
N ARG A 168 -8.52 11.62 11.43
CA ARG A 168 -9.04 11.09 12.66
C ARG A 168 -10.58 10.99 12.62
N HIS A 169 -11.09 9.99 13.25
CA HIS A 169 -12.51 9.85 13.52
C HIS A 169 -12.82 10.55 14.86
N GLU A 170 -13.52 11.66 14.80
CA GLU A 170 -13.68 12.55 15.98
C GLU A 170 -14.29 11.86 17.21
N PRO A 171 -15.34 10.99 17.11
CA PRO A 171 -15.88 10.33 18.29
C PRO A 171 -14.85 9.47 19.01
N LEU A 172 -14.10 8.65 18.26
CA LEU A 172 -13.06 7.78 18.83
C LEU A 172 -11.88 8.61 19.37
N HIS A 173 -11.50 9.69 18.67
CA HIS A 173 -10.42 10.57 19.09
C HIS A 173 -10.74 11.23 20.44
N ALA A 174 -11.91 11.84 20.58
CA ALA A 174 -12.31 12.52 21.82
C ALA A 174 -12.33 11.56 23.02
N ARG A 175 -12.81 10.33 22.81
CA ARG A 175 -12.82 9.30 23.89
C ARG A 175 -11.43 8.83 24.26
N LEU A 176 -10.53 8.65 23.28
CA LEU A 176 -9.15 8.26 23.56
C LEU A 176 -8.39 9.38 24.27
N GLU A 177 -8.59 10.63 23.87
CA GLU A 177 -8.00 11.80 24.51
C GLU A 177 -8.45 11.92 25.97
N ALA A 178 -9.76 11.80 26.24
CA ALA A 178 -10.31 11.80 27.60
C ALA A 178 -9.75 10.64 28.44
N TYR A 179 -9.75 9.41 27.89
CA TYR A 179 -9.20 8.24 28.58
C TYR A 179 -7.75 8.43 29.01
N CYS A 180 -6.93 8.99 28.10
CA CYS A 180 -5.52 9.24 28.39
C CYS A 180 -5.33 10.39 29.41
N ALA A 181 -6.09 11.48 29.27
CA ALA A 181 -6.02 12.61 30.19
C ALA A 181 -6.38 12.23 31.63
N GLU A 182 -7.47 11.47 31.81
CA GLU A 182 -7.91 10.98 33.14
C GLU A 182 -6.87 10.09 33.85
N ARG A 183 -5.99 9.43 33.09
CA ARG A 183 -4.99 8.50 33.61
C ARG A 183 -3.56 9.01 33.54
N GLY A 184 -3.35 10.25 33.11
CA GLY A 184 -2.01 10.83 32.93
C GLY A 184 -1.17 10.11 31.87
N LEU A 185 -1.81 9.50 30.87
CA LEU A 185 -1.15 8.75 29.80
C LEU A 185 -0.83 9.67 28.61
N THR A 186 0.32 9.43 27.95
CA THR A 186 0.73 10.22 26.80
C THR A 186 -0.03 9.80 25.55
N TYR A 187 -0.92 10.64 25.05
CA TYR A 187 -1.55 10.51 23.75
C TYR A 187 -0.95 11.52 22.77
N ARG A 188 -0.53 11.04 21.61
CA ARG A 188 0.02 11.87 20.53
C ARG A 188 -0.80 11.75 19.27
N TYR A 189 -1.10 12.88 18.64
CA TYR A 189 -1.81 12.97 17.37
C TYR A 189 -1.07 13.85 16.38
N THR A 190 -0.97 13.42 15.12
CA THR A 190 -0.43 14.22 14.02
C THR A 190 -1.41 14.25 12.85
N LYS A 191 -1.79 15.45 12.44
CA LYS A 191 -2.88 15.66 11.46
C LYS A 191 -2.56 15.16 10.05
N ARG A 192 -1.29 15.21 9.62
CA ARG A 192 -0.79 14.71 8.32
C ARG A 192 0.70 14.46 8.37
N GLY A 193 1.20 13.56 7.48
CA GLY A 193 2.59 13.19 7.36
C GLY A 193 3.61 14.30 7.03
N GLY A 194 3.20 15.58 7.00
CA GLY A 194 4.12 16.72 6.86
C GLY A 194 4.93 17.04 8.12
N GLU A 195 4.58 16.47 9.28
CA GLU A 195 5.40 16.59 10.50
C GLU A 195 6.65 15.70 10.47
N PHE A 196 6.67 14.71 9.60
CA PHE A 196 7.80 13.79 9.45
C PHE A 196 8.27 13.81 8.00
N PRO A 197 9.18 14.73 7.64
CA PRO A 197 9.81 14.75 6.32
C PRO A 197 10.58 13.45 6.05
N ASP A 198 11.18 12.87 7.11
CA ASP A 198 11.84 11.57 7.07
C ASP A 198 10.88 10.49 7.62
N PRO A 199 10.56 9.44 6.84
CA PRO A 199 9.73 8.34 7.29
C PRO A 199 10.36 7.55 8.46
N HIS A 200 11.67 7.60 8.66
CA HIS A 200 12.32 7.02 9.83
C HIS A 200 11.93 7.73 11.14
N ASP A 201 11.68 9.04 11.11
CA ASP A 201 11.18 9.77 12.29
C ASP A 201 9.74 9.35 12.63
N LEU A 202 8.92 9.11 11.63
CA LEU A 202 7.60 8.51 11.83
C LEU A 202 7.70 7.13 12.48
N ASN A 203 8.57 6.25 11.94
CA ASN A 203 8.79 4.94 12.53
C ASN A 203 9.24 5.03 14.00
N ARG A 204 10.13 6.00 14.33
CA ARG A 204 10.59 6.21 15.70
C ARG A 204 9.44 6.55 16.66
N VAL A 205 8.47 7.35 16.22
CA VAL A 205 7.28 7.65 17.04
C VAL A 205 6.38 6.42 17.18
N ILE A 206 6.15 5.67 16.11
CA ILE A 206 5.34 4.44 16.17
C ILE A 206 6.04 3.40 17.07
N ALA A 207 7.35 3.20 16.95
CA ALA A 207 8.12 2.25 17.75
C ALA A 207 8.15 2.58 19.26
N ARG A 208 7.99 3.87 19.61
CA ARG A 208 7.81 4.34 21.00
C ARG A 208 6.36 4.24 21.48
N SER A 209 5.42 3.88 20.61
CA SER A 209 4.02 3.81 20.97
C SER A 209 3.62 2.42 21.40
N ARG A 210 2.82 2.31 22.48
CA ARG A 210 2.21 1.06 22.88
C ARG A 210 1.09 0.68 21.92
N TYR A 211 0.24 1.65 21.56
CA TYR A 211 -0.84 1.50 20.59
C TYR A 211 -0.68 2.44 19.42
N PHE A 212 -0.85 1.91 18.21
CA PHE A 212 -0.98 2.71 16.99
C PHE A 212 -2.44 2.68 16.54
N VAL A 213 -3.08 3.86 16.48
CA VAL A 213 -4.51 3.95 16.22
C VAL A 213 -4.78 3.84 14.72
N VAL A 214 -5.71 2.96 14.37
CA VAL A 214 -6.12 2.70 13.00
C VAL A 214 -7.63 2.74 12.85
N THR A 215 -8.08 3.39 11.78
CA THR A 215 -9.49 3.42 11.38
C THR A 215 -9.61 3.08 9.90
N PRO A 216 -10.67 2.39 9.49
CA PRO A 216 -10.92 2.15 8.09
C PRO A 216 -11.26 3.46 7.37
N PRO A 217 -10.86 3.61 6.09
CA PRO A 217 -10.95 4.89 5.38
C PRO A 217 -12.38 5.36 5.10
N ASP A 218 -13.35 4.46 5.08
CA ASP A 218 -14.77 4.77 4.87
C ASP A 218 -15.43 5.45 6.07
N LEU A 219 -14.94 5.23 7.29
CA LEU A 219 -15.41 5.97 8.47
C LEU A 219 -15.12 7.47 8.37
N ASP A 220 -13.97 7.83 7.81
CA ASP A 220 -13.47 9.20 7.83
C ASP A 220 -13.79 9.95 6.55
N ASN A 221 -14.06 9.26 5.44
CA ASN A 221 -14.27 9.89 4.15
C ASN A 221 -15.12 9.05 3.18
N PRO A 222 -16.39 8.76 3.54
CA PRO A 222 -17.27 7.92 2.72
C PRO A 222 -17.52 8.51 1.31
N GLY A 223 -17.49 9.82 1.16
CA GLY A 223 -17.65 10.49 -0.14
C GLY A 223 -16.51 10.17 -1.12
N ARG A 224 -15.30 9.87 -0.63
CA ARG A 224 -14.17 9.46 -1.46
C ARG A 224 -14.13 7.97 -1.70
N THR A 225 -14.40 7.19 -0.67
CA THR A 225 -14.18 5.74 -0.67
C THR A 225 -15.33 4.98 -1.31
N GLY A 226 -16.53 5.59 -1.30
CA GLY A 226 -17.77 4.85 -1.57
C GLY A 226 -17.99 3.79 -0.49
N ARG A 227 -18.32 2.58 -0.91
CA ARG A 227 -18.55 1.43 -0.01
C ARG A 227 -17.27 0.64 0.32
N TYR A 228 -16.12 1.03 -0.24
CA TYR A 228 -14.89 0.28 -0.05
C TYR A 228 -14.20 0.63 1.27
N SER A 229 -13.78 -0.40 1.96
CA SER A 229 -13.03 -0.32 3.21
C SER A 229 -11.75 -1.15 3.14
N PRO A 230 -10.83 -0.83 2.22
CA PRO A 230 -9.61 -1.59 2.05
C PRO A 230 -8.66 -1.42 3.24
N MET A 231 -7.85 -2.44 3.48
CA MET A 231 -6.78 -2.35 4.46
C MET A 231 -5.66 -1.44 3.94
N MET A 232 -5.37 -0.39 4.69
CA MET A 232 -4.32 0.58 4.34
C MET A 232 -2.97 0.16 4.91
N MET A 233 -1.87 0.65 4.33
CA MET A 233 -0.49 0.33 4.76
C MET A 233 -0.23 0.54 6.24
N ARG A 234 -0.86 1.56 6.86
CA ARG A 234 -0.66 1.90 8.27
C ARG A 234 -0.91 0.75 9.24
N TYR A 235 -1.77 -0.21 8.88
CA TYR A 235 -1.98 -1.42 9.70
C TYR A 235 -0.71 -2.26 9.74
N LEU A 236 -0.04 -2.41 8.60
CA LEU A 236 1.22 -3.14 8.50
C LEU A 236 2.39 -2.35 9.11
N GLU A 237 2.46 -1.05 8.84
CA GLU A 237 3.48 -0.14 9.38
C GLU A 237 3.46 -0.13 10.91
N GLY A 238 2.27 -0.04 11.52
CA GLY A 238 2.11 -0.09 12.98
C GLY A 238 2.62 -1.38 13.58
N LEU A 239 2.20 -2.52 13.05
CA LEU A 239 2.64 -3.84 13.53
C LEU A 239 4.13 -4.10 13.27
N ALA A 240 4.64 -3.74 12.10
CA ALA A 240 6.06 -3.89 11.77
C ALA A 240 6.95 -3.08 12.72
N SER A 241 6.52 -1.87 13.11
CA SER A 241 7.19 -1.02 14.10
C SER A 241 7.02 -1.52 15.55
N GLY A 242 6.31 -2.62 15.73
CA GLY A 242 6.10 -3.28 17.01
C GLY A 242 5.02 -2.65 17.91
N ALA A 243 4.20 -1.74 17.42
CA ALA A 243 3.02 -1.30 18.17
C ALA A 243 1.88 -2.33 18.08
N ARG A 244 0.98 -2.36 19.07
CA ARG A 244 -0.32 -3.01 18.92
C ARG A 244 -1.25 -2.07 18.15
N LEU A 245 -2.15 -2.61 17.35
CA LEU A 245 -3.17 -1.78 16.74
C LEU A 245 -4.32 -1.54 17.72
N LEU A 246 -4.83 -0.32 17.75
CA LEU A 246 -6.03 0.06 18.48
C LEU A 246 -7.00 0.72 17.49
N GLY A 247 -8.24 0.26 17.43
CA GLY A 247 -9.21 0.96 16.62
C GLY A 247 -10.32 0.09 16.02
N VAL A 248 -10.89 0.58 14.96
CA VAL A 248 -12.03 -0.03 14.29
C VAL A 248 -11.57 -0.93 13.16
N LEU A 249 -12.00 -2.19 13.19
CA LEU A 249 -11.83 -3.09 12.06
C LEU A 249 -13.20 -3.40 11.45
N PRO A 250 -13.37 -3.20 10.13
CA PRO A 250 -14.58 -3.66 9.47
C PRO A 250 -14.59 -5.19 9.40
N ASN A 251 -15.78 -5.76 9.32
CA ASN A 251 -15.93 -7.20 9.12
C ASN A 251 -15.68 -7.54 7.64
N ARG A 252 -14.41 -7.60 7.24
CA ARG A 252 -13.97 -7.90 5.87
C ARG A 252 -12.92 -8.99 5.91
N ASP A 253 -13.04 -9.97 5.05
CA ASP A 253 -12.13 -11.10 4.95
C ASP A 253 -10.69 -10.70 4.58
N GLU A 254 -10.48 -9.55 3.92
CA GLU A 254 -9.16 -8.98 3.67
C GLU A 254 -8.37 -8.78 4.98
N TYR A 255 -9.02 -8.20 6.00
CA TYR A 255 -8.38 -7.96 7.30
C TYR A 255 -8.03 -9.27 8.01
N GLU A 256 -8.91 -10.26 7.94
CA GLU A 256 -8.68 -11.57 8.56
C GLU A 256 -7.52 -12.34 7.91
N ARG A 257 -7.37 -12.19 6.59
CA ARG A 257 -6.27 -12.83 5.85
C ARG A 257 -4.92 -12.15 6.08
N MET A 258 -4.93 -10.83 6.27
CA MET A 258 -3.73 -10.02 6.29
C MET A 258 -3.19 -9.77 7.70
N LEU A 259 -4.06 -9.75 8.71
CA LEU A 259 -3.69 -9.35 10.07
C LEU A 259 -3.83 -10.51 11.06
N PRO A 260 -2.88 -10.64 12.00
CA PRO A 260 -3.07 -11.41 13.21
C PRO A 260 -4.05 -10.65 14.13
N LEU A 261 -5.33 -10.98 14.04
CA LEU A 261 -6.41 -10.20 14.68
C LEU A 261 -6.33 -10.14 16.21
N ASP A 262 -5.61 -11.03 16.84
CA ASP A 262 -5.32 -11.03 18.29
C ASP A 262 -4.31 -9.94 18.71
N ALA A 263 -3.61 -9.32 17.75
CA ALA A 263 -2.77 -8.15 17.98
C ALA A 263 -3.51 -6.82 17.83
N VAL A 264 -4.82 -6.86 17.58
CA VAL A 264 -5.65 -5.67 17.38
C VAL A 264 -6.64 -5.53 18.53
N VAL A 265 -6.54 -4.42 19.25
CA VAL A 265 -7.51 -4.00 20.25
C VAL A 265 -8.66 -3.32 19.51
N ARG A 266 -9.74 -4.09 19.31
CA ARG A 266 -10.91 -3.63 18.59
C ARG A 266 -11.82 -2.79 19.48
N CYS A 267 -12.34 -1.70 18.95
CA CYS A 267 -13.36 -0.89 19.58
C CYS A 267 -14.47 -0.50 18.59
N ALA A 268 -15.60 -0.11 19.14
CA ALA A 268 -16.72 0.41 18.37
C ALA A 268 -16.34 1.73 17.67
N PRO A 269 -16.95 2.05 16.50
CA PRO A 269 -16.66 3.29 15.77
C PRO A 269 -16.87 4.55 16.62
N ASP A 270 -17.88 4.58 17.48
CA ASP A 270 -18.15 5.69 18.40
C ASP A 270 -17.25 5.70 19.65
N GLY A 271 -16.37 4.70 19.80
CA GLY A 271 -15.50 4.54 20.95
C GLY A 271 -16.20 4.21 22.27
N SER A 272 -17.49 3.82 22.25
CA SER A 272 -18.29 3.57 23.45
C SER A 272 -17.70 2.47 24.35
N ASP A 273 -17.01 1.51 23.78
CA ASP A 273 -16.37 0.38 24.48
C ASP A 273 -14.83 0.52 24.61
N LEU A 274 -14.25 1.65 24.20
CA LEU A 274 -12.81 1.87 24.13
C LEU A 274 -12.10 1.60 25.47
N ALA A 275 -12.61 2.16 26.58
CA ALA A 275 -12.02 1.98 27.90
C ALA A 275 -11.98 0.49 28.29
N ALA A 276 -13.10 -0.20 28.14
CA ALA A 276 -13.19 -1.62 28.47
C ALA A 276 -12.29 -2.48 27.56
N ALA A 277 -12.15 -2.12 26.28
CA ALA A 277 -11.24 -2.80 25.36
C ALA A 277 -9.78 -2.62 25.77
N LEU A 278 -9.37 -1.40 26.13
CA LEU A 278 -8.01 -1.10 26.59
C LEU A 278 -7.71 -1.80 27.92
N GLU A 279 -8.63 -1.78 28.87
CA GLU A 279 -8.44 -2.41 30.17
C GLU A 279 -8.28 -3.93 30.06
N ARG A 280 -9.08 -4.58 29.20
CA ARG A 280 -8.90 -6.02 28.90
C ARG A 280 -7.54 -6.32 28.28
N ASP A 281 -7.08 -5.49 27.35
CA ASP A 281 -5.78 -5.67 26.71
C ASP A 281 -4.62 -5.43 27.67
N LEU A 282 -4.72 -4.42 28.51
CA LEU A 282 -3.71 -4.10 29.51
C LEU A 282 -3.58 -5.19 30.59
N ALA A 283 -4.67 -5.87 30.89
CA ALA A 283 -4.71 -6.98 31.84
C ALA A 283 -4.30 -8.34 31.22
N ASP A 284 -4.14 -8.43 29.89
CA ASP A 284 -3.77 -9.68 29.22
C ASP A 284 -2.29 -10.03 29.47
N PRO A 285 -1.97 -11.09 30.23
CA PRO A 285 -0.59 -11.48 30.50
C PRO A 285 0.17 -11.90 29.23
N ARG A 286 -0.53 -12.26 28.16
CA ARG A 286 0.03 -12.63 26.86
C ARG A 286 0.16 -11.46 25.89
N GLY A 287 -0.16 -10.24 26.31
CA GLY A 287 -0.18 -9.06 25.44
C GLY A 287 1.14 -8.84 24.70
N GLU A 288 2.26 -8.98 25.40
CA GLU A 288 3.60 -8.82 24.79
C GLU A 288 3.97 -9.98 23.83
N GLU A 289 3.60 -11.21 24.15
CA GLU A 289 3.76 -12.37 23.28
C GLU A 289 3.01 -12.18 21.96
N LYS A 290 1.73 -11.79 22.04
CA LYS A 290 0.87 -11.50 20.88
C LYS A 290 1.44 -10.37 20.03
N ARG A 291 1.93 -9.30 20.66
CA ARG A 291 2.56 -8.18 19.97
C ARG A 291 3.76 -8.66 19.12
N ARG A 292 4.67 -9.41 19.75
CA ARG A 292 5.88 -9.92 19.06
C ARG A 292 5.53 -10.92 17.96
N ALA A 293 4.55 -11.78 18.18
CA ALA A 293 4.09 -12.74 17.18
C ALA A 293 3.51 -12.02 15.95
N ALA A 294 2.70 -11.00 16.17
CA ALA A 294 2.11 -10.18 15.12
C ALA A 294 3.17 -9.43 14.31
N GLN A 295 4.13 -8.82 14.99
CA GLN A 295 5.23 -8.14 14.36
C GLN A 295 6.03 -9.08 13.44
N ARG A 296 6.47 -10.25 13.96
CA ARG A 296 7.21 -11.22 13.14
C ARG A 296 6.43 -11.63 11.90
N ARG A 297 5.15 -11.99 12.06
CA ARG A 297 4.30 -12.39 10.93
C ARG A 297 4.20 -11.30 9.87
N VAL A 298 3.98 -10.04 10.27
CA VAL A 298 3.88 -8.93 9.32
C VAL A 298 5.20 -8.67 8.60
N VAL A 299 6.32 -8.72 9.32
CA VAL A 299 7.66 -8.53 8.73
C VAL A 299 7.99 -9.66 7.74
N GLU A 300 7.64 -10.90 8.06
CA GLU A 300 7.93 -12.06 7.20
C GLU A 300 7.04 -12.10 5.95
N ASP A 301 5.73 -11.76 6.08
CA ASP A 301 4.74 -12.01 5.03
C ASP A 301 4.39 -10.77 4.20
N HIS A 302 4.61 -9.55 4.73
CA HIS A 302 4.00 -8.34 4.18
C HIS A 302 4.96 -7.21 3.81
N GLY A 303 6.27 -7.49 3.64
CA GLY A 303 7.21 -6.54 3.05
C GLY A 303 6.93 -6.26 1.56
N TRP A 304 7.36 -5.11 1.06
CA TRP A 304 7.29 -4.78 -0.37
C TRP A 304 8.10 -5.75 -1.23
N GLU A 305 9.11 -6.40 -0.68
CA GLU A 305 9.91 -7.43 -1.34
C GLU A 305 9.03 -8.61 -1.79
N ARG A 306 8.11 -9.06 -0.92
CA ARG A 306 7.15 -10.13 -1.25
C ARG A 306 6.18 -9.72 -2.37
N ARG A 307 5.81 -8.45 -2.41
CA ARG A 307 4.96 -7.92 -3.49
C ARG A 307 5.74 -7.84 -4.80
N ALA A 308 7.00 -7.43 -4.75
CA ALA A 308 7.90 -7.40 -5.89
C ALA A 308 8.09 -8.81 -6.48
N GLU A 309 8.37 -9.82 -5.65
CA GLU A 309 8.46 -11.22 -6.07
C GLU A 309 7.18 -11.70 -6.75
N THR A 310 6.02 -11.36 -6.18
CA THR A 310 4.70 -11.71 -6.74
C THR A 310 4.51 -11.07 -8.12
N ILE A 311 4.74 -9.77 -8.25
CA ILE A 311 4.64 -9.05 -9.54
C ILE A 311 5.55 -9.69 -10.57
N HIS A 312 6.82 -9.92 -10.22
CA HIS A 312 7.81 -10.49 -11.13
C HIS A 312 7.38 -11.88 -11.63
N ALA A 313 6.96 -12.77 -10.71
CA ALA A 313 6.53 -14.13 -11.05
C ALA A 313 5.28 -14.12 -11.96
N ARG A 314 4.31 -13.25 -11.69
CA ARG A 314 3.09 -13.13 -12.50
C ARG A 314 3.38 -12.60 -13.90
N ILE A 315 4.25 -11.58 -14.02
CA ILE A 315 4.66 -11.05 -15.32
C ILE A 315 5.51 -12.09 -16.09
N ALA A 316 6.39 -12.82 -15.42
CA ALA A 316 7.15 -13.89 -16.06
C ALA A 316 6.24 -14.95 -16.67
N ALA A 317 5.23 -15.39 -15.93
CA ALA A 317 4.23 -16.33 -16.45
C ALA A 317 3.47 -15.81 -17.68
N LEU A 318 3.16 -14.50 -17.72
CA LEU A 318 2.54 -13.89 -18.90
C LEU A 318 3.46 -13.91 -20.14
N VAL A 319 4.75 -13.67 -19.96
CA VAL A 319 5.73 -13.66 -21.05
C VAL A 319 5.96 -15.05 -21.61
N THR A 320 6.01 -16.05 -20.76
CA THR A 320 6.28 -17.47 -21.17
C THR A 320 5.04 -18.22 -21.65
N GLY A 321 3.86 -17.57 -21.65
CA GLY A 321 2.60 -18.24 -22.01
C GLY A 321 2.14 -19.27 -20.98
N GLY A 322 2.82 -19.35 -19.83
CA GLY A 322 2.46 -20.23 -18.73
C GLY A 322 1.14 -19.79 -18.07
N ARG A 323 0.27 -20.75 -17.75
CA ARG A 323 -0.74 -20.53 -16.71
C ARG A 323 0.03 -20.43 -15.41
N ALA A 324 0.17 -19.20 -14.86
CA ALA A 324 0.59 -19.08 -13.48
C ALA A 324 -0.34 -19.96 -12.63
N ALA A 325 0.24 -20.81 -11.80
CA ALA A 325 -0.56 -21.57 -10.84
C ALA A 325 -1.46 -20.55 -10.11
N THR A 326 -2.75 -20.68 -10.33
CA THR A 326 -3.74 -19.79 -9.75
C THR A 326 -3.86 -20.10 -8.26
N THR A 327 -2.96 -19.56 -7.47
CA THR A 327 -3.31 -19.13 -6.12
C THR A 327 -4.04 -17.79 -6.29
N ASP A 328 -5.14 -17.83 -7.03
CA ASP A 328 -5.96 -16.65 -7.26
C ASP A 328 -6.86 -16.50 -6.03
N PRO A 329 -6.54 -15.56 -5.12
CA PRO A 329 -7.39 -15.34 -3.96
C PRO A 329 -8.79 -14.84 -4.36
N LEU A 330 -8.97 -14.42 -5.63
CA LEU A 330 -10.27 -14.02 -6.17
C LEU A 330 -11.14 -15.24 -6.52
N ARG A 331 -10.53 -16.39 -6.88
CA ARG A 331 -11.28 -17.63 -7.22
C ARG A 331 -11.55 -18.56 -6.04
N ALA A 332 -10.85 -18.39 -4.93
CA ALA A 332 -11.08 -19.19 -3.72
C ALA A 332 -12.31 -18.75 -2.89
N ALA A 333 -13.07 -17.78 -3.36
CA ALA A 333 -14.23 -17.18 -2.67
C ALA A 333 -15.48 -17.11 -3.56
N ALA A 334 -15.56 -17.91 -4.63
CA ALA A 334 -16.79 -18.08 -5.40
C ALA A 334 -17.52 -19.36 -5.00
#